data_f656712fa5b5db3d4f60394f55f018f6
#
_entry.id   f656712fa5b5db3d4f60394f55f018f6
#
_cell.length_a   1.000
_cell.length_b   1.000
_cell.length_c   1.000
_cell.angle_alpha   90.00
_cell.angle_beta   90.00
_cell.angle_gamma   90.00
#
_symmetry.space_group_name_H-M   'P 1'
#
loop_
_entity.id
_entity.type
_entity.pdbx_description
1 polymer ?
#
loop_
_entity_poly.entity_id
_entity_poly.type
_entity_poly.pdbx_seq_one_letter_code
_entity_poly.pdbx_strand_id
1 'polypeptide(L)'
;MQFRCQILFFALLWVNRDNNIMTLKDLIAEAHSIIPKISCDEFSTNAENYLVIDVREGTEIAETGSIPHAINIPRGLIEMKLSPSNENKSLNADTSIVVYCGGGSRASLAGRTLKDLGFKNILNLEGGYRGWRDSSN
;
A
#
# COMPACT_ATOMS: atom_id res chain seq x y z
N MET A 1 8.06 -36.09 -13.04
CA MET A 1 7.73 -35.49 -14.35
C MET A 1 6.92 -34.18 -14.25
N GLN A 2 6.14 -33.95 -13.22
CA GLN A 2 5.36 -32.69 -13.05
C GLN A 2 6.22 -31.45 -12.72
N PHE A 3 7.39 -31.61 -12.13
CA PHE A 3 8.29 -30.48 -11.78
C PHE A 3 8.95 -29.79 -12.98
N ARG A 4 9.12 -30.48 -14.12
CA ARG A 4 9.74 -29.90 -15.31
C ARG A 4 8.83 -28.90 -16.03
N CYS A 5 7.52 -29.07 -15.97
CA CYS A 5 6.55 -28.18 -16.62
C CYS A 5 6.36 -26.87 -15.86
N GLN A 6 6.43 -26.89 -14.52
CA GLN A 6 6.34 -25.69 -13.68
C GLN A 6 7.57 -24.78 -13.82
N ILE A 7 8.75 -25.34 -13.90
CA ILE A 7 9.99 -24.58 -14.09
C ILE A 7 10.02 -23.87 -15.45
N LEU A 8 9.53 -24.54 -16.50
CA LEU A 8 9.41 -23.94 -17.85
C LEU A 8 8.37 -22.82 -17.89
N PHE A 9 7.27 -22.92 -17.16
CA PHE A 9 6.24 -21.90 -17.08
C PHE A 9 6.75 -20.64 -16.33
N PHE A 10 7.46 -20.81 -15.23
CA PHE A 10 8.11 -19.73 -14.51
C PHE A 10 9.25 -19.09 -15.33
N ALA A 11 10.04 -19.89 -16.05
CA ALA A 11 11.08 -19.37 -16.92
C ALA A 11 10.52 -18.57 -18.11
N LEU A 12 9.38 -18.98 -18.69
CA LEU A 12 8.69 -18.23 -19.75
C LEU A 12 8.09 -16.92 -19.24
N LEU A 13 7.56 -16.89 -18.02
CA LEU A 13 7.09 -15.66 -17.38
C LEU A 13 8.26 -14.71 -17.05
N TRP A 14 9.42 -15.26 -16.72
CA TRP A 14 10.63 -14.50 -16.43
C TRP A 14 11.24 -13.91 -17.72
N VAL A 15 11.29 -14.66 -18.79
CA VAL A 15 11.79 -14.22 -20.11
C VAL A 15 10.90 -13.13 -20.73
N ASN A 16 9.62 -13.12 -20.42
CA ASN A 16 8.70 -12.07 -20.91
C ASN A 16 8.81 -10.75 -20.10
N ARG A 17 9.45 -10.77 -18.93
CA ARG A 17 9.74 -9.56 -18.14
C ARG A 17 10.94 -8.77 -18.68
N ASP A 18 11.87 -9.44 -19.34
CA ASP A 18 13.17 -8.84 -19.70
C ASP A 18 13.12 -7.86 -20.87
N ASN A 19 11.98 -7.76 -21.57
CA ASN A 19 11.81 -6.87 -22.73
C ASN A 19 10.82 -5.71 -22.52
N ASN A 20 10.23 -5.57 -21.34
CA ASN A 20 9.25 -4.52 -21.09
C ASN A 20 9.71 -3.61 -19.95
N ILE A 21 10.26 -2.46 -20.33
CA ILE A 21 10.57 -1.40 -19.36
C ILE A 21 9.24 -0.84 -18.86
N MET A 22 8.93 -1.05 -17.60
CA MET A 22 7.75 -0.48 -16.96
C MET A 22 8.00 0.99 -16.60
N THR A 23 7.09 1.84 -17.00
CA THR A 23 7.10 3.25 -16.58
C THR A 23 6.50 3.40 -15.18
N LEU A 24 6.71 4.54 -14.54
CA LEU A 24 6.03 4.86 -13.27
C LEU A 24 4.50 4.79 -13.43
N LYS A 25 3.97 5.27 -14.56
CA LYS A 25 2.54 5.20 -14.88
C LYS A 25 2.03 3.76 -14.90
N ASP A 26 2.79 2.85 -15.49
CA ASP A 26 2.43 1.42 -15.56
C ASP A 26 2.43 0.79 -14.17
N LEU A 27 3.43 1.09 -13.34
CA LEU A 27 3.51 0.61 -11.96
C LEU A 27 2.33 1.10 -11.11
N ILE A 28 1.96 2.37 -11.24
CA ILE A 28 0.81 2.95 -10.53
C ILE A 28 -0.49 2.30 -11.01
N ALA A 29 -0.67 2.12 -12.31
CA ALA A 29 -1.85 1.48 -12.88
C ALA A 29 -2.00 0.04 -12.40
N GLU A 30 -0.90 -0.72 -12.37
CA GLU A 30 -0.89 -2.08 -11.84
C GLU A 30 -1.25 -2.10 -10.35
N ALA A 31 -0.65 -1.22 -9.55
CA ALA A 31 -0.96 -1.12 -8.12
C ALA A 31 -2.44 -0.75 -7.89
N HIS A 32 -2.98 0.18 -8.64
CA HIS A 32 -4.40 0.54 -8.57
C HIS A 32 -5.34 -0.63 -8.93
N SER A 33 -4.93 -1.52 -9.83
CA SER A 33 -5.73 -2.70 -10.19
C SER A 33 -5.75 -3.76 -9.09
N ILE A 34 -4.74 -3.77 -8.21
CA ILE A 34 -4.56 -4.77 -7.16
C ILE A 34 -5.11 -4.29 -5.81
N ILE A 35 -4.90 -3.00 -5.49
CA ILE A 35 -5.26 -2.43 -4.19
C ILE A 35 -6.57 -1.65 -4.33
N PRO A 36 -7.66 -2.11 -3.70
CA PRO A 36 -8.93 -1.40 -3.74
C PRO A 36 -8.86 -0.06 -3.00
N LYS A 37 -9.74 0.85 -3.38
CA LYS A 37 -9.88 2.17 -2.75
C LYS A 37 -10.98 2.14 -1.71
N ILE A 38 -10.84 2.99 -0.69
CA ILE A 38 -11.89 3.32 0.27
C ILE A 38 -12.19 4.81 0.17
N SER A 39 -13.46 5.18 0.17
CA SER A 39 -13.87 6.60 0.19
C SER A 39 -13.55 7.25 1.54
N CYS A 40 -13.44 8.58 1.55
CA CYS A 40 -13.23 9.31 2.80
C CYS A 40 -14.39 9.14 3.77
N ASP A 41 -15.62 9.08 3.28
CA ASP A 41 -16.81 8.89 4.11
C ASP A 41 -16.84 7.50 4.76
N GLU A 42 -16.60 6.47 3.98
CA GLU A 42 -16.53 5.09 4.48
C GLU A 42 -15.37 4.91 5.48
N PHE A 43 -14.21 5.47 5.18
CA PHE A 43 -13.07 5.47 6.08
C PHE A 43 -13.40 6.17 7.40
N SER A 44 -13.97 7.37 7.36
CA SER A 44 -14.29 8.16 8.56
C SER A 44 -15.29 7.45 9.49
N THR A 45 -16.22 6.70 8.92
CA THR A 45 -17.20 5.92 9.67
C THR A 45 -16.57 4.73 10.42
N ASN A 46 -15.49 4.18 9.89
CA ASN A 46 -14.87 2.93 10.38
C ASN A 46 -13.38 3.08 10.73
N ALA A 47 -12.88 4.29 10.89
CA ALA A 47 -11.44 4.56 11.04
C ALA A 47 -10.76 3.76 12.16
N GLU A 48 -11.45 3.52 13.25
CA GLU A 48 -10.96 2.76 14.41
C GLU A 48 -10.68 1.28 14.11
N ASN A 49 -11.25 0.74 13.02
CA ASN A 49 -11.07 -0.65 12.61
C ASN A 49 -9.81 -0.88 11.77
N TYR A 50 -9.09 0.19 11.44
CA TYR A 50 -7.94 0.12 10.54
C TYR A 50 -6.64 0.53 11.23
N LEU A 51 -5.58 -0.15 10.88
CA LEU A 51 -4.23 0.40 11.01
C LEU A 51 -4.03 1.41 9.89
N VAL A 52 -3.92 2.68 10.23
CA VAL A 52 -3.81 3.77 9.26
C VAL A 52 -2.35 4.16 9.10
N ILE A 53 -1.83 4.10 7.88
CA ILE A 53 -0.44 4.37 7.57
C ILE A 53 -0.33 5.53 6.60
N ASP A 54 0.33 6.59 7.05
CA ASP A 54 0.74 7.73 6.23
C ASP A 54 2.11 7.45 5.62
N VAL A 55 2.18 7.29 4.30
CA VAL A 55 3.42 6.97 3.59
C VAL A 55 4.14 8.20 3.03
N ARG A 56 3.70 9.40 3.43
CA ARG A 56 4.36 10.66 3.07
C ARG A 56 5.68 10.83 3.83
N GLU A 57 6.47 11.76 3.36
CA GLU A 57 7.67 12.18 4.08
C GLU A 57 7.30 13.00 5.33
N GLY A 58 8.13 12.90 6.38
CA GLY A 58 7.89 13.62 7.64
C GLY A 58 7.79 15.13 7.47
N THR A 59 8.49 15.72 6.49
CA THR A 59 8.41 17.15 6.19
C THR A 59 7.02 17.56 5.68
N GLU A 60 6.36 16.74 4.89
CA GLU A 60 4.98 16.99 4.42
C GLU A 60 4.00 17.01 5.61
N ILE A 61 4.21 16.09 6.56
CA ILE A 61 3.37 16.02 7.77
C ILE A 61 3.61 17.22 8.68
N ALA A 62 4.85 17.66 8.81
CA ALA A 62 5.18 18.85 9.60
C ALA A 62 4.49 20.11 9.07
N GLU A 63 4.28 20.19 7.75
CA GLU A 63 3.62 21.33 7.11
C GLU A 63 2.08 21.26 7.19
N THR A 64 1.50 20.09 7.09
CA THR A 64 0.05 19.91 6.89
C THR A 64 -0.66 19.23 8.05
N GLY A 65 0.05 18.54 8.93
CA GLY A 65 -0.52 17.57 9.84
C GLY A 65 -0.83 16.23 9.17
N SER A 66 -1.44 15.34 9.93
CA SER A 66 -1.81 13.99 9.48
C SER A 66 -3.25 13.66 9.88
N ILE A 67 -3.78 12.58 9.34
CA ILE A 67 -5.06 12.02 9.80
C ILE A 67 -4.86 11.52 11.25
N PRO A 68 -5.83 11.78 12.17
CA PRO A 68 -5.72 11.32 13.56
C PRO A 68 -5.44 9.82 13.65
N HIS A 69 -4.55 9.45 14.58
CA HIS A 69 -4.11 8.07 14.84
C HIS A 69 -3.31 7.40 13.70
N ALA A 70 -3.02 8.09 12.62
CA ALA A 70 -2.16 7.55 11.57
C ALA A 70 -0.71 7.41 12.06
N ILE A 71 -0.08 6.32 11.63
CA ILE A 71 1.34 6.09 11.85
C ILE A 71 2.09 6.52 10.59
N ASN A 72 3.10 7.35 10.73
CA ASN A 72 3.95 7.74 9.61
C ASN A 72 5.04 6.70 9.36
N ILE A 73 4.97 6.07 8.23
CA ILE A 73 6.01 5.21 7.70
C ILE A 73 6.25 5.64 6.24
N PRO A 74 7.29 6.43 5.97
CA PRO A 74 7.62 6.85 4.62
C PRO A 74 7.70 5.66 3.65
N ARG A 75 7.27 5.87 2.41
CA ARG A 75 7.18 4.82 1.39
C ARG A 75 8.43 3.92 1.34
N GLY A 76 9.62 4.50 1.47
CA GLY A 76 10.90 3.78 1.40
C GLY A 76 11.23 2.91 2.62
N LEU A 77 10.46 2.99 3.70
CA LEU A 77 10.71 2.26 4.94
C LEU A 77 9.67 1.16 5.23
N ILE A 78 8.71 0.95 4.34
CA ILE A 78 7.60 0.01 4.56
C ILE A 78 8.12 -1.41 4.85
N GLU A 79 9.00 -1.92 3.99
CA GLU A 79 9.52 -3.28 4.12
C GLU A 79 10.29 -3.46 5.43
N MET A 80 11.06 -2.46 5.83
CA MET A 80 11.88 -2.54 7.03
C MET A 80 11.06 -2.48 8.32
N LYS A 81 9.96 -1.73 8.29
CA LYS A 81 9.16 -1.48 9.50
C LYS A 81 7.97 -2.43 9.66
N LEU A 82 7.44 -2.93 8.57
CA LEU A 82 6.20 -3.71 8.55
C LEU A 82 6.42 -5.16 8.06
N SER A 83 7.64 -5.56 7.75
CA SER A 83 7.91 -6.95 7.45
C SER A 83 7.44 -7.83 8.60
N PRO A 84 6.61 -8.85 8.35
CA PRO A 84 6.19 -9.78 9.38
C PRO A 84 7.42 -10.45 10.00
N SER A 85 7.67 -10.17 11.26
CA SER A 85 8.74 -10.78 12.03
C SER A 85 8.17 -11.28 13.36
N ASN A 86 8.88 -12.21 14.00
CA ASN A 86 8.49 -12.73 15.32
C ASN A 86 8.42 -11.62 16.40
N GLU A 87 8.97 -10.46 16.13
CA GLU A 87 8.97 -9.31 17.05
C GLU A 87 7.67 -8.49 16.97
N ASN A 88 6.98 -8.50 15.81
CA ASN A 88 5.75 -7.75 15.57
C ASN A 88 4.50 -8.64 15.66
N LYS A 89 4.26 -9.23 16.83
CA LYS A 89 3.17 -10.18 17.06
C LYS A 89 1.75 -9.61 16.91
N SER A 90 1.60 -8.28 16.95
CA SER A 90 0.31 -7.62 16.75
C SER A 90 -0.08 -7.47 15.28
N LEU A 91 0.86 -7.60 14.35
CA LEU A 91 0.63 -7.54 12.91
C LEU A 91 0.58 -8.95 12.33
N ASN A 92 -0.48 -9.25 11.64
CA ASN A 92 -0.66 -10.51 10.93
C ASN A 92 -1.27 -10.29 9.55
N ALA A 93 -1.36 -11.35 8.76
CA ALA A 93 -1.88 -11.28 7.39
C ALA A 93 -3.31 -10.70 7.29
N ASP A 94 -4.10 -10.84 8.35
CA ASP A 94 -5.51 -10.40 8.39
C ASP A 94 -5.70 -8.99 8.95
N THR A 95 -4.63 -8.32 9.38
CA THR A 95 -4.68 -6.93 9.83
C THR A 95 -5.25 -6.04 8.72
N SER A 96 -6.30 -5.28 9.03
CA SER A 96 -6.93 -4.35 8.09
C SER A 96 -6.13 -3.04 8.06
N ILE A 97 -5.61 -2.69 6.90
CA ILE A 97 -4.70 -1.55 6.71
C ILE A 97 -5.33 -0.56 5.73
N VAL A 98 -5.34 0.71 6.09
CA VAL A 98 -5.58 1.82 5.16
C VAL A 98 -4.27 2.58 4.99
N VAL A 99 -3.82 2.71 3.75
CA VAL A 99 -2.65 3.52 3.39
C VAL A 99 -3.09 4.82 2.72
N TYR A 100 -2.39 5.88 2.97
CA TYR A 100 -2.60 7.14 2.24
C TYR A 100 -1.30 7.91 2.03
N CYS A 101 -1.30 8.73 1.00
CA CYS A 101 -0.27 9.75 0.74
C CYS A 101 -0.94 11.10 0.47
N GLY A 102 -0.30 12.01 -0.24
CA GLY A 102 -0.89 13.29 -0.60
C GLY A 102 -2.10 13.17 -1.54
N GLY A 103 -1.99 12.34 -2.58
CA GLY A 103 -3.01 12.18 -3.63
C GLY A 103 -3.35 10.74 -4.04
N GLY A 104 -2.61 9.75 -3.59
CA GLY A 104 -2.93 8.33 -3.81
C GLY A 104 -1.88 7.48 -4.53
N SER A 105 -0.96 8.06 -5.31
CA SER A 105 0.00 7.28 -6.11
C SER A 105 1.03 6.53 -5.28
N ARG A 106 1.69 7.19 -4.34
CA ARG A 106 2.67 6.56 -3.43
C ARG A 106 2.00 5.51 -2.54
N ALA A 107 0.76 5.78 -2.11
CA ALA A 107 -0.01 4.85 -1.29
C ALA A 107 -0.39 3.58 -2.07
N SER A 108 -0.69 3.67 -3.35
CA SER A 108 -0.94 2.49 -4.20
C SER A 108 0.30 1.59 -4.29
N LEU A 109 1.47 2.18 -4.50
CA LEU A 109 2.73 1.43 -4.53
C LEU A 109 3.07 0.82 -3.16
N ALA A 110 2.83 1.56 -2.08
CA ALA A 110 2.98 1.05 -0.72
C ALA A 110 2.03 -0.12 -0.43
N GLY A 111 0.78 0.00 -0.85
CA GLY A 111 -0.21 -1.08 -0.73
C GLY A 111 0.22 -2.35 -1.46
N ARG A 112 0.78 -2.22 -2.65
CA ARG A 112 1.35 -3.35 -3.39
C ARG A 112 2.50 -4.01 -2.60
N THR A 113 3.41 -3.23 -2.06
CA THR A 113 4.48 -3.74 -1.21
C THR A 113 3.95 -4.49 0.01
N LEU A 114 2.94 -3.94 0.69
CA LEU A 114 2.29 -4.61 1.83
C LEU A 114 1.65 -5.94 1.42
N LYS A 115 1.05 -6.00 0.24
CA LYS A 115 0.50 -7.24 -0.30
C LYS A 115 1.58 -8.28 -0.56
N ASP A 116 2.70 -7.87 -1.12
CA ASP A 116 3.86 -8.75 -1.35
C ASP A 116 4.46 -9.25 -0.01
N LEU A 117 4.36 -8.47 1.06
CA LEU A 117 4.73 -8.88 2.42
C LEU A 117 3.75 -9.86 3.07
N GLY A 118 2.59 -10.12 2.47
CA GLY A 118 1.61 -11.09 2.92
C GLY A 118 0.35 -10.53 3.58
N PHE A 119 0.20 -9.21 3.69
CA PHE A 119 -1.04 -8.60 4.17
C PHE A 119 -2.16 -8.74 3.15
N LYS A 120 -3.36 -9.12 3.58
CA LYS A 120 -4.49 -9.42 2.70
C LYS A 120 -5.50 -8.29 2.58
N ASN A 121 -5.65 -7.49 3.63
CA ASN A 121 -6.72 -6.49 3.76
C ASN A 121 -6.13 -5.09 3.71
N ILE A 122 -5.85 -4.60 2.50
CA ILE A 122 -5.20 -3.32 2.26
C ILE A 122 -6.12 -2.46 1.40
N LEU A 123 -6.37 -1.24 1.84
CA LEU A 123 -7.15 -0.24 1.15
C LEU A 123 -6.33 1.04 0.95
N ASN A 124 -6.51 1.69 -0.19
CA ASN A 124 -5.93 3.00 -0.47
C ASN A 124 -7.00 4.08 -0.27
N LEU A 125 -6.73 5.06 0.57
CA LEU A 125 -7.65 6.17 0.81
C LEU A 125 -7.79 7.04 -0.44
N GLU A 126 -9.00 7.10 -0.97
CA GLU A 126 -9.31 7.85 -2.18
C GLU A 126 -9.02 9.35 -2.01
N GLY A 127 -8.25 9.91 -2.94
CA GLY A 127 -7.82 11.31 -2.87
C GLY A 127 -6.72 11.60 -1.86
N GLY A 128 -6.30 10.61 -1.06
CA GLY A 128 -5.24 10.75 -0.06
C GLY A 128 -5.54 11.78 1.03
N TYR A 129 -4.52 12.36 1.63
CA TYR A 129 -4.66 13.38 2.66
C TYR A 129 -5.46 14.60 2.18
N ARG A 130 -5.25 15.04 0.94
CA ARG A 130 -6.00 16.18 0.38
C ARG A 130 -7.48 15.91 0.31
N GLY A 131 -7.87 14.73 -0.19
CA GLY A 131 -9.28 14.33 -0.26
C GLY A 131 -9.92 14.25 1.13
N TRP A 132 -9.21 13.67 2.10
CA TRP A 132 -9.69 13.58 3.47
C TRP A 132 -9.86 14.96 4.12
N ARG A 133 -8.87 15.83 4.00
CA ARG A 133 -8.93 17.20 4.52
C ARG A 133 -10.11 17.98 3.94
N ASP A 134 -10.31 17.89 2.64
CA ASP A 134 -11.37 18.64 1.94
C ASP A 134 -12.76 18.08 2.25
N SER A 135 -12.88 16.78 2.56
CA SER A 135 -14.14 16.15 2.99
C SER A 135 -14.48 16.41 4.46
N SER A 136 -13.50 16.80 5.27
CA SER A 136 -13.67 17.05 6.71
C SER A 136 -13.99 18.52 7.03
N ASN A 137 -13.98 19.40 6.03
CA ASN A 137 -14.39 20.79 6.11
C ASN A 137 -15.79 20.97 5.53
#